data_a97af9f7b3ac6029086664a7b0e664d7
#
_entry.id   a97af9f7b3ac6029086664a7b0e664d7
#
_cell.length_a   1.000
_cell.length_b   1.000
_cell.length_c   1.000
_cell.angle_alpha   90.00
_cell.angle_beta   90.00
_cell.angle_gamma   90.00
#
_symmetry.space_group_name_H-M   'P 1'
#
loop_
_entity.id
_entity.type
_entity.pdbx_description
1 polymer ?
#
loop_
_entity_poly.entity_id
_entity_poly.type
_entity_poly.pdbx_seq_one_letter_code
_entity_poly.pdbx_strand_id
1 'polypeptide(L)'
;MNPIAKRDYAIGALVGFLTGVFAIPVLVNIGVDNKVLLALMPLLVAIGFFFGVWLGGFLGRWMAFFSQFGKFAAVGFLNTAIDFGLLNLLASATGITAGLYLGGINVPAVMVALTNSYFWNKYWVFKAGEGSAASDLPKFIAVSVGAILINSGIVAIGTGFSASFGLSAEAWLNAVKVLATVASFLWNFVGY
;
A
#
# COMPACT_ATOMS: atom_id res chain seq x y z
N MET A 1 11.93 -11.02 21.78
CA MET A 1 10.85 -10.72 20.83
C MET A 1 9.54 -11.31 21.37
N ASN A 2 8.46 -10.51 21.44
CA ASN A 2 7.19 -11.01 21.97
C ASN A 2 6.50 -11.93 20.97
N PRO A 3 5.96 -13.09 21.41
CA PRO A 3 5.13 -13.95 20.57
C PRO A 3 3.92 -13.17 20.07
N ILE A 4 3.36 -13.59 18.92
CA ILE A 4 2.14 -12.97 18.37
C ILE A 4 1.01 -13.15 19.39
N ALA A 5 0.41 -12.04 19.79
CA ALA A 5 -0.72 -12.02 20.72
C ALA A 5 -2.05 -12.24 19.96
N LYS A 6 -3.09 -12.72 20.65
CA LYS A 6 -4.44 -12.86 20.06
C LYS A 6 -4.94 -11.57 19.39
N ARG A 7 -4.60 -10.42 19.94
CA ARG A 7 -4.89 -9.10 19.37
C ARG A 7 -4.24 -8.89 17.98
N ASP A 8 -3.05 -9.45 17.74
CA ASP A 8 -2.36 -9.28 16.48
C ASP A 8 -3.10 -9.96 15.30
N TYR A 9 -3.82 -11.06 15.57
CA TYR A 9 -4.66 -11.71 14.55
C TYR A 9 -5.88 -10.86 14.19
N ALA A 10 -6.52 -10.24 15.19
CA ALA A 10 -7.65 -9.33 14.95
C ALA A 10 -7.20 -8.08 14.17
N ILE A 11 -6.02 -7.53 14.50
CA ILE A 11 -5.43 -6.43 13.76
C ILE A 11 -5.09 -6.87 12.32
N GLY A 12 -4.51 -8.06 12.14
CA GLY A 12 -4.23 -8.62 10.82
C GLY A 12 -5.49 -8.73 9.95
N ALA A 13 -6.58 -9.25 10.53
CA ALA A 13 -7.88 -9.32 9.84
C ALA A 13 -8.43 -7.93 9.49
N LEU A 14 -8.32 -6.93 10.39
CA LEU A 14 -8.72 -5.54 10.13
C LEU A 14 -7.89 -4.93 8.98
N VAL A 15 -6.56 -5.10 9.03
CA VAL A 15 -5.65 -4.64 7.97
C VAL A 15 -6.01 -5.29 6.64
N GLY A 16 -6.30 -6.60 6.64
CA GLY A 16 -6.76 -7.31 5.45
C GLY A 16 -8.12 -6.82 4.94
N PHE A 17 -9.07 -6.56 5.83
CA PHE A 17 -10.37 -5.98 5.45
C PHE A 17 -10.20 -4.64 4.74
N LEU A 18 -9.42 -3.73 5.32
CA LEU A 18 -9.12 -2.43 4.72
C LEU A 18 -8.39 -2.58 3.38
N THR A 19 -7.44 -3.52 3.27
CA THR A 19 -6.76 -3.84 2.00
C THR A 19 -7.78 -4.23 0.93
N GLY A 20 -8.74 -5.11 1.27
CA GLY A 20 -9.81 -5.51 0.36
C GLY A 20 -10.71 -4.36 -0.06
N VAL A 21 -11.07 -3.46 0.86
CA VAL A 21 -11.86 -2.25 0.55
C VAL A 21 -11.14 -1.36 -0.45
N PHE A 22 -9.88 -1.04 -0.20
CA PHE A 22 -9.08 -0.18 -1.10
C PHE A 22 -8.70 -0.86 -2.43
N ALA A 23 -8.76 -2.18 -2.52
CA ALA A 23 -8.58 -2.89 -3.78
C ALA A 23 -9.79 -2.74 -4.74
N ILE A 24 -11.00 -2.48 -4.23
CA ILE A 24 -12.22 -2.39 -5.04
C ILE A 24 -12.10 -1.36 -6.17
N PRO A 25 -11.70 -0.10 -5.95
CA PRO A 25 -11.58 0.89 -7.04
C PRO A 25 -10.62 0.44 -8.14
N VAL A 26 -9.53 -0.24 -7.78
CA VAL A 26 -8.57 -0.79 -8.74
C VAL A 26 -9.22 -1.88 -9.59
N LEU A 27 -9.89 -2.84 -8.94
CA LEU A 27 -10.56 -3.95 -9.62
C LEU A 27 -11.64 -3.47 -10.59
N VAL A 28 -12.47 -2.51 -10.15
CA VAL A 28 -13.50 -1.89 -11.01
C VAL A 28 -12.86 -1.20 -12.22
N ASN A 29 -11.81 -0.43 -12.02
CA ASN A 29 -11.14 0.29 -13.10
C ASN A 29 -10.44 -0.62 -14.12
N ILE A 30 -9.99 -1.79 -13.72
CA ILE A 30 -9.43 -2.79 -14.65
C ILE A 30 -10.49 -3.73 -15.27
N GLY A 31 -11.79 -3.44 -15.04
CA GLY A 31 -12.89 -4.11 -15.70
C GLY A 31 -13.51 -5.30 -14.95
N VAL A 32 -13.23 -5.44 -13.64
CA VAL A 32 -13.93 -6.45 -12.83
C VAL A 32 -15.32 -5.93 -12.49
N ASP A 33 -16.36 -6.55 -13.02
CA ASP A 33 -17.77 -6.17 -12.86
C ASP A 33 -18.60 -7.13 -11.97
N ASN A 34 -18.00 -8.23 -11.51
CA ASN A 34 -18.66 -9.20 -10.64
C ASN A 34 -18.94 -8.59 -9.25
N LYS A 35 -20.17 -8.11 -9.06
CA LYS A 35 -20.61 -7.43 -7.83
C LYS A 35 -20.49 -8.29 -6.58
N VAL A 36 -20.70 -9.63 -6.70
CA VAL A 36 -20.58 -10.56 -5.58
C VAL A 36 -19.11 -10.68 -5.16
N LEU A 37 -18.20 -10.83 -6.13
CA LEU A 37 -16.77 -10.86 -5.85
C LEU A 37 -16.31 -9.57 -5.18
N LEU A 38 -16.67 -8.40 -5.73
CA LEU A 38 -16.31 -7.10 -5.17
C LEU A 38 -16.85 -6.92 -3.73
N ALA A 39 -18.08 -7.33 -3.46
CA ALA A 39 -18.67 -7.26 -2.13
C ALA A 39 -17.98 -8.20 -1.12
N LEU A 40 -17.49 -9.35 -1.56
CA LEU A 40 -16.80 -10.33 -0.71
C LEU A 40 -15.30 -10.05 -0.53
N MET A 41 -14.69 -9.23 -1.42
CA MET A 41 -13.24 -8.94 -1.37
C MET A 41 -12.74 -8.52 0.01
N PRO A 42 -13.38 -7.59 0.74
CA PRO A 42 -12.89 -7.21 2.06
C PRO A 42 -12.82 -8.40 3.05
N LEU A 43 -13.81 -9.28 3.02
CA LEU A 43 -13.87 -10.45 3.89
C LEU A 43 -12.85 -11.51 3.49
N LEU A 44 -12.70 -11.80 2.20
CA LEU A 44 -11.73 -12.78 1.68
C LEU A 44 -10.30 -12.36 2.01
N VAL A 45 -9.99 -11.07 1.81
CA VAL A 45 -8.66 -10.53 2.14
C VAL A 45 -8.43 -10.49 3.65
N ALA A 46 -9.45 -10.17 4.46
CA ALA A 46 -9.37 -10.23 5.92
C ALA A 46 -9.01 -11.64 6.41
N ILE A 47 -9.66 -12.68 5.86
CA ILE A 47 -9.37 -14.08 6.17
C ILE A 47 -7.94 -14.43 5.76
N GLY A 48 -7.51 -14.06 4.55
CA GLY A 48 -6.15 -14.31 4.08
C GLY A 48 -5.09 -13.68 4.98
N PHE A 49 -5.31 -12.44 5.43
CA PHE A 49 -4.37 -11.73 6.32
C PHE A 49 -4.38 -12.30 7.74
N PHE A 50 -5.54 -12.72 8.24
CA PHE A 50 -5.60 -13.46 9.52
C PHE A 50 -4.68 -14.68 9.48
N PHE A 51 -4.80 -15.51 8.43
CA PHE A 51 -3.95 -16.68 8.25
C PHE A 51 -2.49 -16.33 7.97
N GLY A 52 -2.22 -15.25 7.23
CA GLY A 52 -0.85 -14.77 6.98
C GLY A 52 -0.13 -14.35 8.26
N VAL A 53 -0.80 -13.60 9.13
CA VAL A 53 -0.25 -13.23 10.45
C VAL A 53 -0.12 -14.45 11.35
N TRP A 54 -1.08 -15.38 11.30
CA TRP A 54 -1.01 -16.65 12.02
C TRP A 54 0.20 -17.48 11.56
N LEU A 55 0.40 -17.63 10.25
CA LEU A 55 1.54 -18.35 9.69
C LEU A 55 2.87 -17.69 10.10
N GLY A 56 2.95 -16.36 10.04
CA GLY A 56 4.11 -15.62 10.55
C GLY A 56 4.39 -15.93 12.02
N GLY A 57 3.36 -16.03 12.85
CA GLY A 57 3.48 -16.43 14.26
C GLY A 57 3.88 -17.87 14.44
N PHE A 58 3.37 -18.78 13.62
CA PHE A 58 3.72 -20.19 13.64
C PHE A 58 5.20 -20.38 13.27
N LEU A 59 5.65 -19.78 12.16
CA LEU A 59 7.05 -19.80 11.72
C LEU A 59 7.97 -19.05 12.69
N GLY A 60 7.46 -18.05 13.37
CA GLY A 60 8.16 -17.29 14.40
C GLY A 60 8.63 -18.10 15.61
N ARG A 61 8.12 -19.34 15.77
CA ARG A 61 8.61 -20.29 16.79
C ARG A 61 10.02 -20.78 16.49
N TRP A 62 10.39 -20.85 15.20
CA TRP A 62 11.73 -21.25 14.79
C TRP A 62 12.64 -20.04 14.55
N MET A 63 12.09 -18.96 13.95
CA MET A 63 12.83 -17.72 13.70
C MET A 63 11.93 -16.53 14.01
N ALA A 64 12.27 -15.78 15.05
CA ALA A 64 11.51 -14.62 15.52
C ALA A 64 11.24 -13.55 14.43
N PHE A 65 12.11 -13.49 13.41
CA PHE A 65 11.95 -12.66 12.23
C PHE A 65 10.59 -12.84 11.55
N PHE A 66 10.10 -14.09 11.39
CA PHE A 66 8.84 -14.34 10.68
C PHE A 66 7.62 -13.74 11.36
N SER A 67 7.60 -13.68 12.70
CA SER A 67 6.51 -13.01 13.43
C SER A 67 6.37 -11.55 13.11
N GLN A 68 7.50 -10.85 12.94
CA GLN A 68 7.54 -9.43 12.62
C GLN A 68 7.33 -9.20 11.13
N PHE A 69 7.93 -10.05 10.29
CA PHE A 69 7.78 -10.00 8.84
C PHE A 69 6.33 -10.18 8.39
N GLY A 70 5.55 -11.10 8.99
CA GLY A 70 4.14 -11.28 8.67
C GLY A 70 3.30 -10.02 8.89
N LYS A 71 3.53 -9.30 9.99
CA LYS A 71 2.87 -8.01 10.27
C LYS A 71 3.35 -6.92 9.30
N PHE A 72 4.65 -6.84 9.06
CA PHE A 72 5.24 -5.88 8.14
C PHE A 72 4.70 -6.05 6.71
N ALA A 73 4.64 -7.29 6.22
CA ALA A 73 4.07 -7.59 4.91
C ALA A 73 2.59 -7.19 4.82
N ALA A 74 1.79 -7.49 5.86
CA ALA A 74 0.39 -7.09 5.91
C ALA A 74 0.23 -5.55 5.79
N VAL A 75 1.04 -4.77 6.51
CA VAL A 75 1.05 -3.31 6.40
C VAL A 75 1.48 -2.86 5.01
N GLY A 76 2.48 -3.50 4.41
CA GLY A 76 2.95 -3.20 3.06
C GLY A 76 1.84 -3.37 2.01
N PHE A 77 1.08 -4.47 2.07
CA PHE A 77 -0.07 -4.68 1.19
C PHE A 77 -1.18 -3.65 1.42
N LEU A 78 -1.49 -3.29 2.67
CA LEU A 78 -2.46 -2.24 2.97
C LEU A 78 -2.02 -0.90 2.37
N ASN A 79 -0.76 -0.51 2.55
CA ASN A 79 -0.24 0.74 2.01
C ASN A 79 -0.32 0.78 0.48
N THR A 80 0.01 -0.33 -0.19
CA THR A 80 -0.14 -0.46 -1.64
C THR A 80 -1.61 -0.34 -2.05
N ALA A 81 -2.51 -1.01 -1.36
CA ALA A 81 -3.94 -0.94 -1.66
C ALA A 81 -4.50 0.47 -1.46
N ILE A 82 -4.11 1.19 -0.39
CA ILE A 82 -4.49 2.60 -0.16
C ILE A 82 -3.99 3.48 -1.30
N ASP A 83 -2.71 3.37 -1.65
CA ASP A 83 -2.09 4.19 -2.69
C ASP A 83 -2.77 3.99 -4.06
N PHE A 84 -2.94 2.73 -4.47
CA PHE A 84 -3.62 2.41 -5.72
C PHE A 84 -5.12 2.71 -5.67
N GLY A 85 -5.78 2.34 -4.59
CA GLY A 85 -7.23 2.51 -4.42
C GLY A 85 -7.63 3.97 -4.44
N LEU A 86 -6.91 4.83 -3.72
CA LEU A 86 -7.16 6.27 -3.71
C LEU A 86 -6.87 6.91 -5.07
N LEU A 87 -5.77 6.54 -5.74
CA LEU A 87 -5.49 7.05 -7.08
C LEU A 87 -6.61 6.69 -8.06
N ASN A 88 -7.03 5.41 -8.08
CA ASN A 88 -8.11 4.95 -8.96
C ASN A 88 -9.45 5.63 -8.63
N LEU A 89 -9.76 5.82 -7.34
CA LEU A 89 -10.96 6.54 -6.91
C LEU A 89 -10.93 8.00 -7.37
N LEU A 90 -9.81 8.70 -7.18
CA LEU A 90 -9.64 10.08 -7.60
C LEU A 90 -9.68 10.22 -9.12
N ALA A 91 -9.02 9.31 -9.86
CA ALA A 91 -9.06 9.27 -11.31
C ALA A 91 -10.50 9.10 -11.84
N SER A 92 -11.25 8.15 -11.28
CA SER A 92 -12.66 7.94 -11.65
C SER A 92 -13.55 9.14 -11.30
N ALA A 93 -13.34 9.76 -10.13
CA ALA A 93 -14.15 10.90 -9.69
C ALA A 93 -13.86 12.19 -10.48
N THR A 94 -12.65 12.37 -10.97
CA THR A 94 -12.21 13.58 -11.70
C THR A 94 -12.22 13.41 -13.21
N GLY A 95 -12.27 12.18 -13.72
CA GLY A 95 -12.06 11.86 -15.14
C GLY A 95 -10.60 12.04 -15.61
N ILE A 96 -9.66 12.30 -14.68
CA ILE A 96 -8.23 12.50 -15.00
C ILE A 96 -7.53 11.16 -14.96
N THR A 97 -7.12 10.65 -16.13
CA THR A 97 -6.50 9.31 -16.25
C THR A 97 -5.06 9.36 -16.74
N ALA A 98 -4.51 10.53 -17.06
CA ALA A 98 -3.18 10.64 -17.65
C ALA A 98 -2.45 11.95 -17.36
N GLY A 99 -1.14 11.92 -17.54
CA GLY A 99 -0.26 13.08 -17.61
C GLY A 99 -0.03 13.80 -16.28
N LEU A 100 0.38 15.06 -16.37
CA LEU A 100 0.77 15.87 -15.21
C LEU A 100 -0.36 16.02 -14.17
N TYR A 101 -1.60 16.17 -14.63
CA TYR A 101 -2.75 16.28 -13.72
C TYR A 101 -2.96 14.99 -12.92
N LEU A 102 -2.80 13.82 -13.55
CA LEU A 102 -2.85 12.55 -12.83
C LEU A 102 -1.71 12.43 -11.82
N GLY A 103 -0.49 12.85 -12.18
CA GLY A 103 0.63 12.93 -11.23
C GLY A 103 0.29 13.82 -10.04
N GLY A 104 -0.40 14.94 -10.26
CA GLY A 104 -0.86 15.85 -9.20
C GLY A 104 -1.86 15.20 -8.24
N ILE A 105 -2.91 14.55 -8.76
CA ILE A 105 -3.90 13.85 -7.92
C ILE A 105 -3.36 12.55 -7.29
N ASN A 106 -2.23 12.04 -7.75
CA ASN A 106 -1.53 10.92 -7.12
C ASN A 106 -0.84 11.32 -5.81
N VAL A 107 -0.43 12.58 -5.65
CA VAL A 107 0.27 13.06 -4.44
C VAL A 107 -0.50 12.75 -3.15
N PRO A 108 -1.79 13.13 -3.00
CA PRO A 108 -2.54 12.79 -1.79
C PRO A 108 -2.69 11.28 -1.57
N ALA A 109 -2.80 10.45 -2.61
CA ALA A 109 -2.86 9.00 -2.46
C ALA A 109 -1.58 8.45 -1.82
N VAL A 110 -0.41 8.84 -2.34
CA VAL A 110 0.89 8.46 -1.77
C VAL A 110 1.06 8.99 -0.35
N MET A 111 0.67 10.24 -0.07
CA MET A 111 0.76 10.83 1.27
C MET A 111 -0.04 10.05 2.31
N VAL A 112 -1.28 9.68 1.99
CA VAL A 112 -2.14 8.87 2.88
C VAL A 112 -1.51 7.50 3.11
N ALA A 113 -1.02 6.84 2.07
CA ALA A 113 -0.36 5.55 2.19
C ALA A 113 0.90 5.61 3.08
N LEU A 114 1.76 6.61 2.90
CA LEU A 114 2.97 6.80 3.73
C LEU A 114 2.62 7.11 5.18
N THR A 115 1.62 7.96 5.41
CA THR A 115 1.14 8.28 6.77
C THR A 115 0.60 7.02 7.45
N ASN A 116 -0.22 6.24 6.75
CA ASN A 116 -0.73 4.95 7.24
C ASN A 116 0.42 3.98 7.56
N SER A 117 1.42 3.89 6.66
CA SER A 117 2.62 3.09 6.86
C SER A 117 3.35 3.44 8.15
N TYR A 118 3.57 4.73 8.39
CA TYR A 118 4.23 5.22 9.60
C TYR A 118 3.50 4.75 10.87
N PHE A 119 2.19 4.97 10.95
CA PHE A 119 1.42 4.63 12.15
C PHE A 119 1.40 3.12 12.42
N TRP A 120 1.11 2.29 11.41
CA TRP A 120 1.07 0.84 11.60
C TRP A 120 2.44 0.26 11.94
N ASN A 121 3.50 0.70 11.27
CA ASN A 121 4.85 0.23 11.58
C ASN A 121 5.26 0.64 12.99
N LYS A 122 5.02 1.89 13.39
CA LYS A 122 5.36 2.39 14.72
C LYS A 122 4.62 1.65 15.83
N TYR A 123 3.30 1.53 15.74
CA TYR A 123 2.49 1.07 16.87
C TYR A 123 2.19 -0.43 16.86
N TRP A 124 2.22 -1.08 15.70
CA TRP A 124 1.87 -2.49 15.60
C TRP A 124 3.05 -3.40 15.22
N VAL A 125 3.82 -3.05 14.20
CA VAL A 125 4.90 -3.93 13.71
C VAL A 125 6.10 -3.90 14.64
N PHE A 126 6.66 -2.73 14.87
CA PHE A 126 7.92 -2.57 15.62
C PHE A 126 7.70 -2.25 17.09
N LYS A 127 6.51 -1.77 17.48
CA LYS A 127 6.19 -1.35 18.87
C LYS A 127 7.29 -0.43 19.43
N ALA A 128 7.74 0.53 18.62
CA ALA A 128 8.81 1.45 18.98
C ALA A 128 8.42 2.24 20.23
N GLY A 129 9.25 2.17 21.26
CA GLY A 129 9.11 2.97 22.49
C GLY A 129 9.26 4.47 22.20
N GLU A 130 8.84 5.31 23.15
CA GLU A 130 8.74 6.77 23.00
C GLU A 130 10.07 7.50 22.71
N GLY A 131 11.24 6.82 22.82
CA GLY A 131 12.56 7.48 22.73
C GLY A 131 13.21 7.51 21.34
N SER A 132 12.83 6.65 20.38
CA SER A 132 13.56 6.52 19.10
C SER A 132 12.95 7.31 17.93
N ALA A 133 11.72 7.83 18.08
CA ALA A 133 10.97 8.38 16.94
C ALA A 133 11.28 9.85 16.62
N ALA A 134 11.83 10.64 17.54
CA ALA A 134 12.01 12.08 17.33
C ALA A 134 13.29 12.40 16.54
N SER A 135 14.36 11.60 16.69
CA SER A 135 15.63 11.81 15.98
C SER A 135 15.55 11.45 14.49
N ASP A 136 14.66 10.50 14.13
CA ASP A 136 14.57 9.97 12.78
C ASP A 136 13.49 10.67 11.93
N LEU A 137 12.68 11.53 12.54
CA LEU A 137 11.58 12.22 11.86
C LEU A 137 12.05 13.10 10.68
N PRO A 138 13.10 13.90 10.76
CA PRO A 138 13.57 14.69 9.62
C PRO A 138 14.03 13.81 8.46
N LYS A 139 14.74 12.71 8.73
CA LYS A 139 15.15 11.74 7.72
C LYS A 139 13.94 11.06 7.10
N PHE A 140 12.97 10.63 7.93
CA PHE A 140 11.72 10.05 7.44
C PHE A 140 10.98 11.01 6.50
N ILE A 141 10.84 12.30 6.88
CA ILE A 141 10.17 13.30 6.05
C ILE A 141 10.93 13.48 4.72
N ALA A 142 12.25 13.63 4.75
CA ALA A 142 13.05 13.83 3.52
C ALA A 142 12.93 12.65 2.56
N VAL A 143 13.05 11.42 3.07
CA VAL A 143 12.91 10.18 2.27
C VAL A 143 11.48 10.07 1.73
N SER A 144 10.46 10.39 2.55
CA SER A 144 9.06 10.35 2.13
C SER A 144 8.75 11.37 1.04
N VAL A 145 9.26 12.60 1.14
CA VAL A 145 9.11 13.63 0.09
C VAL A 145 9.75 13.15 -1.21
N GLY A 146 10.94 12.58 -1.17
CA GLY A 146 11.58 11.98 -2.32
C GLY A 146 10.74 10.86 -2.96
N ALA A 147 10.19 9.97 -2.13
CA ALA A 147 9.31 8.90 -2.61
C ALA A 147 8.03 9.44 -3.29
N ILE A 148 7.41 10.48 -2.74
CA ILE A 148 6.23 11.14 -3.34
C ILE A 148 6.58 11.72 -4.71
N LEU A 149 7.70 12.45 -4.80
CA LEU A 149 8.14 13.06 -6.06
C LEU A 149 8.45 12.02 -7.14
N ILE A 150 9.15 10.95 -6.79
CA ILE A 150 9.47 9.84 -7.70
C ILE A 150 8.18 9.15 -8.15
N ASN A 151 7.31 8.77 -7.22
CA ASN A 151 6.07 8.06 -7.54
C ASN A 151 5.16 8.92 -8.45
N SER A 152 4.86 10.14 -8.03
CA SER A 152 3.97 11.03 -8.78
C SER A 152 4.59 11.50 -10.11
N GLY A 153 5.90 11.68 -10.16
CA GLY A 153 6.63 12.00 -11.39
C GLY A 153 6.55 10.87 -12.42
N ILE A 154 6.77 9.61 -11.98
CA ILE A 154 6.65 8.44 -12.88
C ILE A 154 5.20 8.29 -13.36
N VAL A 155 4.20 8.46 -12.47
CA VAL A 155 2.79 8.42 -12.88
C VAL A 155 2.49 9.51 -13.90
N ALA A 156 2.93 10.75 -13.66
CA ALA A 156 2.72 11.87 -14.59
C ALA A 156 3.34 11.62 -15.96
N ILE A 157 4.61 11.23 -15.99
CA ILE A 157 5.37 11.02 -17.24
C ILE A 157 4.86 9.77 -17.96
N GLY A 158 4.78 8.63 -17.26
CA GLY A 158 4.43 7.34 -17.86
C GLY A 158 3.01 7.30 -18.42
N THR A 159 2.05 7.96 -17.76
CA THR A 159 0.67 8.06 -18.28
C THR A 159 0.49 9.20 -19.29
N GLY A 160 1.47 10.09 -19.45
CA GLY A 160 1.52 11.07 -20.53
C GLY A 160 1.78 10.43 -21.90
N PHE A 161 2.34 9.23 -21.96
CA PHE A 161 2.45 8.43 -23.17
C PHE A 161 1.16 7.67 -23.47
N SER A 162 0.92 7.38 -24.75
CA SER A 162 -0.21 6.54 -25.17
C SER A 162 -0.14 5.16 -24.50
N ALA A 163 -1.29 4.63 -24.13
CA ALA A 163 -1.38 3.28 -23.59
C ALA A 163 -0.77 2.27 -24.58
N SER A 164 0.10 1.41 -24.05
CA SER A 164 0.81 0.39 -24.84
C SER A 164 0.22 -1.00 -24.61
N PHE A 165 0.57 -1.95 -25.45
CA PHE A 165 0.16 -3.37 -25.33
C PHE A 165 -1.36 -3.59 -25.39
N GLY A 166 -2.13 -2.69 -26.04
CA GLY A 166 -3.58 -2.82 -26.15
C GLY A 166 -4.36 -2.63 -24.83
N LEU A 167 -3.72 -2.02 -23.83
CA LEU A 167 -4.36 -1.76 -22.54
C LEU A 167 -5.34 -0.58 -22.64
N SER A 168 -6.40 -0.60 -21.81
CA SER A 168 -7.22 0.58 -21.58
C SER A 168 -6.43 1.67 -20.83
N ALA A 169 -6.92 2.91 -20.83
CA ALA A 169 -6.28 4.02 -20.11
C ALA A 169 -6.14 3.71 -18.61
N GLU A 170 -7.15 3.09 -18.00
CA GLU A 170 -7.17 2.70 -16.59
C GLU A 170 -6.21 1.55 -16.30
N ALA A 171 -6.15 0.55 -17.19
CA ALA A 171 -5.18 -0.54 -17.06
C ALA A 171 -3.75 -0.03 -17.23
N TRP A 172 -3.51 0.92 -18.17
CA TRP A 172 -2.22 1.57 -18.37
C TRP A 172 -1.80 2.38 -17.15
N LEU A 173 -2.72 3.19 -16.58
CA LEU A 173 -2.51 3.90 -15.32
C LEU A 173 -2.01 2.96 -14.23
N ASN A 174 -2.69 1.83 -14.03
CA ASN A 174 -2.31 0.87 -13.00
C ASN A 174 -0.96 0.18 -13.29
N ALA A 175 -0.65 -0.11 -14.56
CA ALA A 175 0.66 -0.66 -14.95
C ALA A 175 1.80 0.34 -14.66
N VAL A 176 1.64 1.61 -15.02
CA VAL A 176 2.59 2.68 -14.70
C VAL A 176 2.71 2.87 -13.19
N LYS A 177 1.60 2.79 -12.46
CA LYS A 177 1.59 2.90 -11.00
C LYS A 177 2.38 1.79 -10.33
N VAL A 178 2.37 0.56 -10.86
CA VAL A 178 3.23 -0.53 -10.37
C VAL A 178 4.71 -0.12 -10.48
N LEU A 179 5.14 0.39 -11.64
CA LEU A 179 6.52 0.83 -11.84
C LEU A 179 6.90 1.98 -10.89
N ALA A 180 6.00 2.94 -10.71
CA ALA A 180 6.18 4.06 -9.78
C ALA A 180 6.36 3.58 -8.34
N THR A 181 5.57 2.58 -7.94
CA THR A 181 5.63 1.99 -6.59
C THR A 181 6.94 1.24 -6.37
N VAL A 182 7.40 0.45 -7.34
CA VAL A 182 8.69 -0.24 -7.27
C VAL A 182 9.84 0.77 -7.15
N ALA A 183 9.85 1.83 -7.97
CA ALA A 183 10.89 2.86 -7.92
C ALA A 183 10.91 3.59 -6.55
N SER A 184 9.75 3.93 -6.01
CA SER A 184 9.63 4.56 -4.69
C SER A 184 10.06 3.62 -3.57
N PHE A 185 9.77 2.32 -3.70
CA PHE A 185 10.23 1.31 -2.74
C PHE A 185 11.76 1.22 -2.71
N LEU A 186 12.40 1.19 -3.88
CA LEU A 186 13.87 1.19 -3.99
C LEU A 186 14.47 2.46 -3.39
N TRP A 187 13.87 3.63 -3.65
CA TRP A 187 14.28 4.89 -3.02
C TRP A 187 14.20 4.81 -1.50
N ASN A 188 13.08 4.35 -0.96
CA ASN A 188 12.91 4.19 0.49
C ASN A 188 13.94 3.22 1.07
N PHE A 189 14.22 2.10 0.38
CA PHE A 189 15.20 1.11 0.83
C PHE A 189 16.62 1.69 0.93
N VAL A 190 17.03 2.54 -0.02
CA VAL A 190 18.34 3.20 0.01
C VAL A 190 18.35 4.39 0.99
N GLY A 191 17.20 5.05 1.17
CA GLY A 191 17.05 6.23 2.01
C GLY A 191 17.05 5.93 3.52
N TYR A 192 16.69 4.72 3.94
CA TYR A 192 16.69 4.30 5.35
C TYR A 192 17.91 3.47 5.70
#